data_036e0ad8554910c28a7549b9e920efcf
#
_entry.id   036e0ad8554910c28a7549b9e920efcf
#
_cell.length_a   1.000
_cell.length_b   1.000
_cell.length_c   1.000
_cell.angle_alpha   90.00
_cell.angle_beta   90.00
_cell.angle_gamma   90.00
#
_symmetry.space_group_name_H-M   'P 1'
#
loop_
_entity.id
_entity.type
_entity.pdbx_description
1 polymer ?
#
loop_
_entity_poly.entity_id
_entity_poly.type
_entity_poly.pdbx_seq_one_letter_code
_entity_poly.pdbx_strand_id
1 'polypeptide(L)'
;MGLFKKIYFFIVCLCLVVASTAQTKYESPINWKQSGVLPVQPNGLHHMGLSGVVLGVVGNQIIIAGGNNFPEGLPWEGGVKKYYDHVFVYDLKGDTVIIADISVRLPSKVAYAAVAQLKDGIFYAGGENENGPLSSAYLIKKSKSQSFEIIELPSLPIAISNAVAVATENAVYVLGGANKEGISNKVWKLALNNIKKGWTAQASLPQPTSFAAAAIANEHIYIMGGRCKEANGISKIYKEVYAFNVENNFWEQKASLPETVSAACALAIGNGKILFIGGDKGVVFHEVEMLAAKIAATTDTTIKKELTVVKNNLQKTHPGFSKDVLAYDASLNKWSPYAQLSFAAPVTTNAFLFNHKIILPVGEIKPGIRTPYIRV
;
A
#
# COMPACT_ATOMS: atom_id res chain seq x y z
N MET A 1 -49.49 -73.59 3.37
CA MET A 1 -49.84 -72.20 3.75
C MET A 1 -48.56 -71.61 4.32
N GLY A 2 -47.73 -71.04 3.46
CA GLY A 2 -46.38 -70.57 3.81
C GLY A 2 -46.25 -69.07 3.69
N LEU A 3 -45.83 -68.42 4.75
CA LEU A 3 -45.64 -66.98 4.83
C LEU A 3 -44.22 -66.63 4.35
N PHE A 4 -44.11 -65.92 3.22
CA PHE A 4 -42.83 -65.37 2.76
C PHE A 4 -42.57 -64.05 3.48
N LYS A 5 -41.51 -63.99 4.32
CA LYS A 5 -40.93 -62.75 4.85
C LYS A 5 -39.95 -62.16 3.82
N LYS A 6 -40.25 -60.99 3.27
CA LYS A 6 -39.31 -60.16 2.47
C LYS A 6 -38.44 -59.41 3.44
N ILE A 7 -37.13 -59.66 3.40
CA ILE A 7 -36.08 -58.85 4.07
C ILE A 7 -35.64 -57.81 3.07
N TYR A 8 -35.88 -56.51 3.38
CA TYR A 8 -35.32 -55.41 2.65
C TYR A 8 -33.93 -55.10 3.21
N PHE A 9 -32.88 -55.28 2.39
CA PHE A 9 -31.53 -54.84 2.68
C PHE A 9 -31.41 -53.35 2.29
N PHE A 10 -31.27 -52.45 3.27
CA PHE A 10 -30.94 -51.05 3.05
C PHE A 10 -29.44 -50.94 2.91
N ILE A 11 -28.92 -50.72 1.71
CA ILE A 11 -27.52 -50.35 1.47
C ILE A 11 -27.40 -48.86 1.72
N VAL A 12 -26.84 -48.47 2.85
CA VAL A 12 -26.44 -47.08 3.12
C VAL A 12 -25.12 -46.83 2.42
N CYS A 13 -25.15 -46.14 1.29
CA CYS A 13 -23.98 -45.66 0.59
C CYS A 13 -23.40 -44.47 1.36
N LEU A 14 -22.35 -44.72 2.16
CA LEU A 14 -21.62 -43.68 2.87
C LEU A 14 -20.68 -42.98 1.86
N CYS A 15 -21.12 -41.89 1.26
CA CYS A 15 -20.24 -41.04 0.47
C CYS A 15 -19.26 -40.31 1.39
N LEU A 16 -18.06 -40.85 1.52
CA LEU A 16 -16.90 -40.15 2.10
C LEU A 16 -16.53 -38.99 1.15
N VAL A 17 -16.97 -37.77 1.48
CA VAL A 17 -16.45 -36.57 0.88
C VAL A 17 -15.04 -36.37 1.43
N VAL A 18 -14.03 -36.84 0.71
CA VAL A 18 -12.64 -36.48 0.97
C VAL A 18 -12.50 -35.03 0.54
N ALA A 19 -12.57 -34.10 1.49
CA ALA A 19 -12.17 -32.73 1.27
C ALA A 19 -10.67 -32.71 1.00
N SER A 20 -10.29 -32.77 -0.28
CA SER A 20 -8.92 -32.50 -0.72
C SER A 20 -8.62 -31.03 -0.40
N THR A 21 -7.91 -30.78 0.69
CA THR A 21 -7.26 -29.49 0.91
C THR A 21 -6.18 -29.37 -0.15
N ALA A 22 -6.49 -28.71 -1.25
CA ALA A 22 -5.50 -28.36 -2.25
C ALA A 22 -4.44 -27.49 -1.55
N GLN A 23 -3.30 -28.08 -1.26
CA GLN A 23 -2.18 -27.36 -0.68
C GLN A 23 -1.71 -26.35 -1.74
N THR A 24 -1.87 -25.06 -1.46
CA THR A 24 -1.50 -23.98 -2.36
C THR A 24 0.00 -24.08 -2.64
N LYS A 25 0.37 -24.46 -3.86
CA LYS A 25 1.77 -24.61 -4.26
C LYS A 25 2.30 -23.24 -4.65
N TYR A 26 3.17 -22.67 -3.84
CA TYR A 26 3.85 -21.40 -4.15
C TYR A 26 4.90 -21.60 -5.26
N GLU A 27 5.03 -20.61 -6.16
CA GLU A 27 5.95 -20.69 -7.32
C GLU A 27 7.42 -20.61 -6.89
N SER A 28 7.73 -19.80 -5.87
CA SER A 28 9.10 -19.65 -5.37
C SER A 28 9.12 -19.14 -3.93
N PRO A 29 9.99 -19.66 -3.07
CA PRO A 29 10.18 -19.09 -1.75
C PRO A 29 10.94 -17.76 -1.86
N ILE A 30 10.40 -16.69 -1.28
CA ILE A 30 11.16 -15.47 -1.01
C ILE A 30 11.77 -15.61 0.38
N ASN A 31 13.10 -15.54 0.47
CA ASN A 31 13.81 -15.57 1.74
C ASN A 31 13.93 -14.15 2.31
N TRP A 32 13.00 -13.78 3.15
CA TRP A 32 13.02 -12.49 3.81
C TRP A 32 13.96 -12.46 5.02
N LYS A 33 14.79 -11.43 5.11
CA LYS A 33 15.64 -11.14 6.26
C LYS A 33 15.29 -9.77 6.85
N GLN A 34 15.35 -9.64 8.16
CA GLN A 34 15.37 -8.34 8.82
C GLN A 34 16.79 -7.77 8.66
N SER A 35 16.95 -6.86 7.74
CA SER A 35 18.25 -6.41 7.24
C SER A 35 18.67 -5.03 7.76
N GLY A 36 17.69 -4.26 8.26
CA GLY A 36 17.92 -2.94 8.84
C GLY A 36 16.78 -2.51 9.76
N VAL A 37 16.97 -1.36 10.37
CA VAL A 37 16.01 -0.73 11.29
C VAL A 37 16.14 0.79 11.21
N LEU A 38 15.05 1.52 11.45
CA LEU A 38 15.13 2.96 11.64
C LEU A 38 16.00 3.30 12.86
N PRO A 39 16.80 4.38 12.80
CA PRO A 39 17.70 4.74 13.88
C PRO A 39 16.93 5.03 15.17
N VAL A 40 17.61 4.89 16.30
CA VAL A 40 17.07 5.30 17.61
C VAL A 40 16.70 6.78 17.60
N GLN A 41 15.65 7.12 18.33
CA GLN A 41 15.21 8.50 18.47
C GLN A 41 16.23 9.30 19.31
N PRO A 42 16.23 10.66 19.23
CA PRO A 42 17.15 11.49 20.01
C PRO A 42 17.07 11.28 21.53
N ASN A 43 15.95 10.79 22.05
CA ASN A 43 15.76 10.43 23.46
C ASN A 43 16.31 9.03 23.82
N GLY A 44 17.00 8.35 22.90
CA GLY A 44 17.56 7.02 23.09
C GLY A 44 16.57 5.85 22.98
N LEU A 45 15.30 6.12 22.74
CA LEU A 45 14.28 5.07 22.57
C LEU A 45 14.32 4.46 21.18
N HIS A 46 13.94 3.21 21.06
CA HIS A 46 13.75 2.57 19.77
C HIS A 46 12.70 3.30 18.93
N HIS A 47 12.93 3.38 17.63
CA HIS A 47 11.99 4.01 16.73
C HIS A 47 10.68 3.20 16.68
N MET A 48 9.55 3.87 16.83
CA MET A 48 8.22 3.23 16.81
C MET A 48 7.76 2.80 15.40
N GLY A 49 8.58 3.03 14.38
CA GLY A 49 8.22 2.82 12.98
C GLY A 49 7.54 4.03 12.37
N LEU A 50 7.35 3.95 11.05
CA LEU A 50 6.70 4.96 10.22
C LEU A 50 5.76 4.28 9.22
N SER A 51 4.71 4.98 8.80
CA SER A 51 3.88 4.58 7.65
C SER A 51 3.66 5.77 6.71
N GLY A 52 3.30 5.48 5.47
CA GLY A 52 3.09 6.50 4.44
C GLY A 52 4.38 7.23 4.04
N VAL A 53 5.52 6.56 4.07
CA VAL A 53 6.83 7.13 3.78
C VAL A 53 7.04 7.35 2.29
N VAL A 54 7.87 8.33 1.94
CA VAL A 54 8.53 8.45 0.64
C VAL A 54 9.74 7.52 0.66
N LEU A 55 9.85 6.62 -0.32
CA LEU A 55 10.90 5.61 -0.34
C LEU A 55 11.34 5.24 -1.76
N GLY A 56 12.55 4.74 -1.87
CA GLY A 56 13.15 4.30 -3.12
C GLY A 56 14.67 4.34 -3.08
N VAL A 57 15.29 4.48 -4.25
CA VAL A 57 16.75 4.49 -4.43
C VAL A 57 17.19 5.78 -5.10
N VAL A 58 18.28 6.37 -4.59
CA VAL A 58 18.96 7.52 -5.19
C VAL A 58 20.45 7.19 -5.31
N GLY A 59 20.94 7.09 -6.55
CA GLY A 59 22.26 6.55 -6.81
C GLY A 59 22.36 5.09 -6.35
N ASN A 60 23.17 4.83 -5.35
CA ASN A 60 23.34 3.49 -4.77
C ASN A 60 22.89 3.43 -3.29
N GLN A 61 21.96 4.29 -2.90
CA GLN A 61 21.49 4.43 -1.53
C GLN A 61 19.98 4.31 -1.43
N ILE A 62 19.51 3.60 -0.41
CA ILE A 62 18.10 3.48 -0.07
C ILE A 62 17.70 4.72 0.72
N ILE A 63 16.56 5.31 0.34
CA ILE A 63 15.98 6.47 0.99
C ILE A 63 14.66 6.06 1.63
N ILE A 64 14.47 6.43 2.89
CA ILE A 64 13.19 6.37 3.61
C ILE A 64 12.97 7.76 4.20
N ALA A 65 11.87 8.44 3.82
CA ALA A 65 11.69 9.83 4.21
C ALA A 65 10.24 10.14 4.59
N GLY A 66 10.06 11.16 5.44
CA GLY A 66 8.74 11.58 5.90
C GLY A 66 8.03 10.50 6.73
N GLY A 67 6.73 10.32 6.46
CA GLY A 67 5.90 9.35 7.14
C GLY A 67 5.27 9.88 8.42
N ASN A 68 4.55 8.99 9.10
CA ASN A 68 3.83 9.32 10.34
C ASN A 68 3.82 8.14 11.31
N ASN A 69 3.58 8.47 12.60
CA ASN A 69 3.24 7.50 13.65
C ASN A 69 2.39 8.15 14.74
N PHE A 70 2.19 7.46 15.87
CA PHE A 70 1.46 7.91 17.04
C PHE A 70 2.38 7.81 18.28
N PRO A 71 3.23 8.83 18.56
CA PRO A 71 4.26 8.72 19.61
C PRO A 71 3.70 8.81 21.04
N GLU A 72 2.51 9.38 21.23
CA GLU A 72 1.93 9.68 22.55
C GLU A 72 0.75 8.76 22.92
N GLY A 73 0.54 7.68 22.17
CA GLY A 73 -0.55 6.73 22.37
C GLY A 73 -1.28 6.38 21.08
N LEU A 74 -2.04 5.29 21.12
CA LEU A 74 -2.77 4.82 19.95
C LEU A 74 -3.99 5.70 19.64
N PRO A 75 -4.50 5.73 18.40
CA PRO A 75 -5.61 6.60 18.00
C PRO A 75 -6.86 6.48 18.89
N TRP A 76 -7.16 5.27 19.36
CA TRP A 76 -8.31 5.02 20.23
C TRP A 76 -8.04 5.30 21.71
N GLU A 77 -6.81 5.64 22.08
CA GLU A 77 -6.37 6.09 23.40
C GLU A 77 -6.22 7.62 23.46
N GLY A 78 -6.60 8.31 22.39
CA GLY A 78 -6.48 9.77 22.25
C GLY A 78 -5.15 10.23 21.67
N GLY A 79 -4.30 9.29 21.20
CA GLY A 79 -3.03 9.62 20.56
C GLY A 79 -3.22 10.40 19.27
N VAL A 80 -2.37 11.42 19.08
CA VAL A 80 -2.37 12.30 17.91
C VAL A 80 -1.32 11.83 16.90
N LYS A 81 -1.73 11.79 15.63
CA LYS A 81 -0.85 11.46 14.52
C LYS A 81 0.22 12.56 14.36
N LYS A 82 1.49 12.16 14.36
CA LYS A 82 2.62 13.06 14.11
C LYS A 82 3.26 12.77 12.76
N TYR A 83 3.51 13.83 12.00
CA TYR A 83 4.13 13.77 10.68
C TYR A 83 5.58 14.22 10.74
N TYR A 84 6.41 13.71 9.82
CA TYR A 84 7.85 13.92 9.81
C TYR A 84 8.36 14.41 8.46
N ASP A 85 9.53 15.06 8.48
CA ASP A 85 10.31 15.52 7.32
C ASP A 85 11.70 14.88 7.24
N HIS A 86 12.04 13.99 8.18
CA HIS A 86 13.32 13.31 8.23
C HIS A 86 13.57 12.49 6.97
N VAL A 87 14.83 12.48 6.50
CA VAL A 87 15.32 11.61 5.43
C VAL A 87 16.37 10.69 6.01
N PHE A 88 16.11 9.41 6.00
CA PHE A 88 17.04 8.36 6.40
C PHE A 88 17.68 7.79 5.15
N VAL A 89 18.99 7.88 5.07
CA VAL A 89 19.80 7.38 3.95
C VAL A 89 20.53 6.13 4.40
N TYR A 90 20.42 5.06 3.62
CA TYR A 90 21.05 3.78 3.93
C TYR A 90 21.89 3.26 2.78
N ASP A 91 23.01 2.63 3.14
CA ASP A 91 23.78 1.76 2.24
C ASP A 91 23.30 0.32 2.36
N LEU A 92 23.24 -0.39 1.24
CA LEU A 92 23.04 -1.84 1.22
C LEU A 92 24.39 -2.55 1.06
N LYS A 93 24.82 -3.26 2.10
CA LYS A 93 26.06 -4.07 2.11
C LYS A 93 25.71 -5.55 2.25
N GLY A 94 25.77 -6.30 1.13
CA GLY A 94 25.28 -7.66 1.09
C GLY A 94 23.76 -7.67 1.34
N ASP A 95 23.33 -8.31 2.45
CA ASP A 95 21.94 -8.34 2.90
C ASP A 95 21.66 -7.35 4.05
N THR A 96 22.65 -6.55 4.46
CA THR A 96 22.51 -5.63 5.60
C THR A 96 22.28 -4.19 5.11
N VAL A 97 21.28 -3.52 5.69
CA VAL A 97 20.96 -2.12 5.44
C VAL A 97 21.49 -1.29 6.60
N ILE A 98 22.45 -0.43 6.31
CA ILE A 98 23.20 0.35 7.31
C ILE A 98 22.93 1.83 7.11
N ILE A 99 22.58 2.55 8.19
CA ILE A 99 22.36 3.99 8.13
C ILE A 99 23.64 4.72 7.71
N ALA A 100 23.52 5.59 6.72
CA ALA A 100 24.63 6.36 6.16
C ALA A 100 24.52 7.86 6.50
N ASP A 101 23.29 8.41 6.49
CA ASP A 101 23.02 9.82 6.78
C ASP A 101 21.61 10.03 7.31
N ILE A 102 21.45 11.02 8.20
CA ILE A 102 20.18 11.47 8.78
C ILE A 102 20.04 13.00 8.78
N SER A 103 20.98 13.71 8.17
CA SER A 103 21.03 15.19 8.18
C SER A 103 20.06 15.83 7.19
N VAL A 104 19.69 15.12 6.13
CA VAL A 104 18.81 15.63 5.08
C VAL A 104 17.37 15.75 5.60
N ARG A 105 16.64 16.78 5.13
CA ARG A 105 15.21 16.98 5.45
C ARG A 105 14.42 17.20 4.17
N LEU A 106 13.17 16.75 4.17
CA LEU A 106 12.20 17.15 3.16
C LEU A 106 11.82 18.63 3.36
N PRO A 107 11.37 19.32 2.31
CA PRO A 107 10.95 20.72 2.42
C PRO A 107 9.77 20.94 3.37
N SER A 108 8.96 19.92 3.60
CA SER A 108 7.86 19.90 4.57
C SER A 108 7.61 18.50 5.09
N LYS A 109 6.93 18.40 6.23
CA LYS A 109 6.42 17.13 6.74
C LYS A 109 5.41 16.56 5.75
N VAL A 110 5.51 15.26 5.48
CA VAL A 110 4.63 14.58 4.54
C VAL A 110 4.49 13.09 4.86
N ALA A 111 3.28 12.59 4.74
CA ALA A 111 2.99 11.15 4.69
C ALA A 111 1.98 10.85 3.58
N TYR A 112 1.89 9.59 3.15
CA TYR A 112 0.94 9.12 2.14
C TYR A 112 0.99 9.87 0.80
N ALA A 113 2.17 10.37 0.43
CA ALA A 113 2.44 10.91 -0.90
C ALA A 113 2.39 9.79 -1.95
N ALA A 114 2.05 10.15 -3.18
CA ALA A 114 2.23 9.30 -4.34
C ALA A 114 3.72 9.26 -4.68
N VAL A 115 4.34 8.07 -4.70
CA VAL A 115 5.78 7.89 -4.86
C VAL A 115 6.08 7.04 -6.08
N ALA A 116 7.04 7.45 -6.90
CA ALA A 116 7.53 6.67 -8.04
C ALA A 116 9.07 6.69 -8.11
N GLN A 117 9.66 5.53 -8.42
CA GLN A 117 11.08 5.43 -8.71
C GLN A 117 11.35 5.92 -10.14
N LEU A 118 12.26 6.88 -10.28
CA LEU A 118 12.84 7.31 -11.54
C LEU A 118 14.26 6.75 -11.72
N LYS A 119 14.78 6.79 -12.94
CA LYS A 119 16.17 6.37 -13.22
C LYS A 119 17.17 7.09 -12.32
N ASP A 120 17.00 8.39 -12.13
CA ASP A 120 17.97 9.25 -11.43
C ASP A 120 17.52 9.68 -10.03
N GLY A 121 16.41 9.12 -9.51
CA GLY A 121 15.91 9.55 -8.20
C GLY A 121 14.52 9.09 -7.85
N ILE A 122 13.94 9.72 -6.84
CA ILE A 122 12.60 9.41 -6.32
C ILE A 122 11.71 10.62 -6.55
N PHE A 123 10.65 10.41 -7.31
CA PHE A 123 9.55 11.36 -7.41
C PHE A 123 8.57 11.14 -6.26
N TYR A 124 8.06 12.22 -5.67
CA TYR A 124 6.88 12.17 -4.81
C TYR A 124 6.02 13.40 -4.99
N ALA A 125 4.69 13.23 -4.82
CA ALA A 125 3.73 14.33 -4.96
C ALA A 125 2.52 14.14 -4.06
N GLY A 126 1.90 15.26 -3.66
CA GLY A 126 0.78 15.23 -2.74
C GLY A 126 1.17 14.69 -1.36
N GLY A 127 0.34 13.82 -0.82
CA GLY A 127 0.42 13.36 0.57
C GLY A 127 -0.39 14.24 1.50
N GLU A 128 -0.17 14.10 2.79
CA GLU A 128 -0.84 14.90 3.83
C GLU A 128 0.13 15.22 4.97
N ASN A 129 -0.22 16.23 5.72
CA ASN A 129 0.35 16.57 7.03
C ASN A 129 -0.76 17.01 8.00
N GLU A 130 -0.40 17.65 9.10
CA GLU A 130 -1.34 18.18 10.11
C GLU A 130 -2.34 19.20 9.54
N ASN A 131 -2.06 19.83 8.39
CA ASN A 131 -2.94 20.78 7.71
C ASN A 131 -3.86 20.16 6.66
N GLY A 132 -3.72 18.85 6.42
CA GLY A 132 -4.49 18.08 5.44
C GLY A 132 -3.73 17.72 4.17
N PRO A 133 -4.45 17.39 3.08
CA PRO A 133 -3.84 17.01 1.81
C PRO A 133 -2.97 18.10 1.19
N LEU A 134 -1.89 17.68 0.52
CA LEU A 134 -0.90 18.54 -0.14
C LEU A 134 -1.01 18.42 -1.66
N SER A 135 -0.54 19.47 -2.40
CA SER A 135 -0.39 19.45 -3.85
C SER A 135 1.06 19.53 -4.32
N SER A 136 2.01 19.78 -3.44
CA SER A 136 3.43 19.90 -3.77
C SER A 136 3.99 18.63 -4.40
N ALA A 137 4.97 18.78 -5.30
CA ALA A 137 5.65 17.69 -5.95
C ALA A 137 7.16 17.93 -5.98
N TYR A 138 7.94 16.88 -5.79
CA TYR A 138 9.39 16.96 -5.67
C TYR A 138 10.10 15.77 -6.31
N LEU A 139 11.37 15.99 -6.65
CA LEU A 139 12.32 14.97 -7.06
C LEU A 139 13.51 14.96 -6.11
N ILE A 140 13.76 13.84 -5.45
CA ILE A 140 14.97 13.59 -4.66
C ILE A 140 16.00 12.93 -5.56
N LYS A 141 17.17 13.53 -5.74
CA LYS A 141 18.27 12.97 -6.55
C LYS A 141 19.64 13.33 -5.98
N LYS A 142 20.70 12.80 -6.58
CA LYS A 142 22.07 13.26 -6.36
C LYS A 142 22.37 14.45 -7.25
N SER A 143 23.04 15.47 -6.68
CA SER A 143 23.67 16.56 -7.42
C SER A 143 24.95 16.07 -8.11
N LYS A 144 25.56 16.93 -8.92
CA LYS A 144 26.89 16.65 -9.50
C LYS A 144 27.98 16.45 -8.43
N SER A 145 27.86 17.09 -7.28
CA SER A 145 28.75 16.93 -6.12
C SER A 145 28.42 15.71 -5.24
N GLN A 146 27.52 14.84 -5.68
CA GLN A 146 27.05 13.64 -4.96
C GLN A 146 26.29 13.93 -3.64
N SER A 147 25.96 15.18 -3.36
CA SER A 147 25.06 15.54 -2.27
C SER A 147 23.59 15.29 -2.68
N PHE A 148 22.71 15.12 -1.71
CA PHE A 148 21.28 15.02 -1.98
C PHE A 148 20.71 16.40 -2.34
N GLU A 149 19.88 16.41 -3.36
CA GLU A 149 19.16 17.58 -3.84
C GLU A 149 17.66 17.25 -3.93
N ILE A 150 16.82 18.12 -3.39
CA ILE A 150 15.36 17.99 -3.47
C ILE A 150 14.85 19.13 -4.34
N ILE A 151 14.44 18.78 -5.54
CA ILE A 151 13.99 19.74 -6.57
C ILE A 151 12.50 19.84 -6.52
N GLU A 152 11.98 21.06 -6.41
CA GLU A 152 10.57 21.34 -6.54
C GLU A 152 10.12 21.20 -8.01
N LEU A 153 9.00 20.53 -8.20
CA LEU A 153 8.33 20.31 -9.48
C LEU A 153 7.00 21.08 -9.49
N PRO A 154 6.37 21.26 -10.65
CA PRO A 154 5.02 21.85 -10.70
C PRO A 154 4.07 21.11 -9.76
N SER A 155 3.38 21.86 -8.92
CA SER A 155 2.37 21.31 -8.00
C SER A 155 1.25 20.60 -8.75
N LEU A 156 0.69 19.55 -8.16
CA LEU A 156 -0.52 18.89 -8.66
C LEU A 156 -1.67 19.91 -8.76
N PRO A 157 -2.56 19.77 -9.74
CA PRO A 157 -3.73 20.66 -9.89
C PRO A 157 -4.69 20.63 -8.70
N ILE A 158 -4.65 19.57 -7.91
CA ILE A 158 -5.43 19.42 -6.68
C ILE A 158 -4.56 18.85 -5.56
N ALA A 159 -4.84 19.25 -4.33
CA ALA A 159 -4.24 18.64 -3.16
C ALA A 159 -4.82 17.22 -2.95
N ILE A 160 -3.96 16.23 -2.76
CA ILE A 160 -4.38 14.82 -2.72
C ILE A 160 -3.45 13.97 -1.86
N SER A 161 -3.99 13.05 -1.07
CA SER A 161 -3.26 12.03 -0.32
C SER A 161 -3.69 10.61 -0.72
N ASN A 162 -2.89 9.61 -0.35
CA ASN A 162 -3.21 8.19 -0.60
C ASN A 162 -3.47 7.86 -2.10
N ALA A 163 -2.93 8.67 -2.99
CA ALA A 163 -2.81 8.38 -4.41
C ALA A 163 -1.61 7.46 -4.66
N VAL A 164 -1.56 6.83 -5.83
CA VAL A 164 -0.38 6.11 -6.27
C VAL A 164 0.32 6.85 -7.40
N ALA A 165 1.62 6.67 -7.53
CA ALA A 165 2.35 7.13 -8.69
C ALA A 165 3.13 5.99 -9.34
N VAL A 166 3.28 6.10 -10.64
CA VAL A 166 4.17 5.26 -11.45
C VAL A 166 4.93 6.13 -12.44
N ALA A 167 6.11 5.67 -12.85
CA ALA A 167 6.93 6.39 -13.80
C ALA A 167 7.26 5.54 -15.01
N THR A 168 7.07 6.09 -16.21
CA THR A 168 7.68 5.62 -17.45
C THR A 168 9.01 6.35 -17.64
N GLU A 169 9.74 6.02 -18.68
CA GLU A 169 10.98 6.73 -19.02
C GLU A 169 10.77 8.24 -19.20
N ASN A 170 9.62 8.65 -19.77
CA ASN A 170 9.35 10.01 -20.21
C ASN A 170 8.31 10.77 -19.38
N ALA A 171 7.66 10.14 -18.44
CA ALA A 171 6.58 10.77 -17.67
C ALA A 171 6.34 10.10 -16.31
N VAL A 172 5.78 10.89 -15.39
CA VAL A 172 5.19 10.38 -14.14
C VAL A 172 3.67 10.51 -14.23
N TYR A 173 2.98 9.50 -13.71
CA TYR A 173 1.53 9.47 -13.59
C TYR A 173 1.14 9.38 -12.12
N VAL A 174 0.19 10.24 -11.70
CA VAL A 174 -0.43 10.20 -10.37
C VAL A 174 -1.90 9.83 -10.55
N LEU A 175 -2.35 8.81 -9.83
CA LEU A 175 -3.64 8.16 -10.04
C LEU A 175 -4.47 8.12 -8.75
N GLY A 176 -5.73 8.52 -8.84
CA GLY A 176 -6.69 8.41 -7.74
C GLY A 176 -6.35 9.28 -6.53
N GLY A 177 -6.55 8.72 -5.33
CA GLY A 177 -6.26 9.34 -4.04
C GLY A 177 -7.46 10.03 -3.40
N ALA A 178 -7.26 10.62 -2.22
CA ALA A 178 -8.26 11.31 -1.43
C ALA A 178 -7.97 12.80 -1.33
N ASN A 179 -9.00 13.63 -1.39
CA ASN A 179 -8.95 15.07 -1.17
C ASN A 179 -10.09 15.51 -0.23
N LYS A 180 -10.27 16.81 -0.07
CA LYS A 180 -11.34 17.37 0.79
C LYS A 180 -12.75 17.10 0.25
N GLU A 181 -12.89 16.85 -1.05
CA GLU A 181 -14.18 16.60 -1.73
C GLU A 181 -14.55 15.12 -1.74
N GLY A 182 -13.59 14.23 -1.45
CA GLY A 182 -13.77 12.78 -1.41
C GLY A 182 -12.66 12.00 -2.10
N ILE A 183 -13.02 10.85 -2.67
CA ILE A 183 -12.06 9.99 -3.37
C ILE A 183 -12.06 10.33 -4.87
N SER A 184 -10.87 10.56 -5.41
CA SER A 184 -10.65 10.99 -6.80
C SER A 184 -10.56 9.81 -7.76
N ASN A 185 -11.03 10.00 -8.98
CA ASN A 185 -10.75 9.13 -10.13
C ASN A 185 -9.80 9.79 -11.14
N LYS A 186 -9.24 10.94 -10.83
CA LYS A 186 -8.38 11.68 -11.76
C LYS A 186 -7.05 10.99 -11.96
N VAL A 187 -6.52 11.15 -13.17
CA VAL A 187 -5.18 10.71 -13.56
C VAL A 187 -4.43 11.90 -14.13
N TRP A 188 -3.29 12.18 -13.53
CA TRP A 188 -2.44 13.31 -13.90
C TRP A 188 -1.11 12.81 -14.44
N LYS A 189 -0.68 13.37 -15.57
CA LYS A 189 0.61 13.09 -16.23
C LYS A 189 1.50 14.32 -16.16
N LEU A 190 2.75 14.15 -15.72
CA LEU A 190 3.83 15.13 -15.83
C LEU A 190 4.87 14.60 -16.81
N ALA A 191 5.05 15.29 -17.95
CA ALA A 191 6.06 14.93 -18.94
C ALA A 191 7.45 15.38 -18.45
N LEU A 192 8.39 14.44 -18.28
CA LEU A 192 9.72 14.72 -17.73
C LEU A 192 10.62 15.48 -18.70
N ASN A 193 10.38 15.36 -20.00
CA ASN A 193 11.08 16.15 -21.04
C ASN A 193 10.54 17.57 -21.21
N ASN A 194 9.41 17.92 -20.60
CA ASN A 194 8.79 19.26 -20.65
C ASN A 194 8.07 19.59 -19.35
N ILE A 195 8.78 19.55 -18.24
CA ILE A 195 8.25 19.80 -16.88
C ILE A 195 7.55 21.17 -16.78
N LYS A 196 8.04 22.18 -17.50
CA LYS A 196 7.47 23.54 -17.49
C LYS A 196 6.03 23.60 -18.00
N LYS A 197 5.59 22.62 -18.81
CA LYS A 197 4.19 22.54 -19.26
C LYS A 197 3.24 22.22 -18.12
N GLY A 198 3.74 21.65 -17.02
CA GLY A 198 2.94 21.20 -15.88
C GLY A 198 2.16 19.92 -16.15
N TRP A 199 1.20 19.67 -15.31
CA TRP A 199 0.37 18.48 -15.34
C TRP A 199 -0.69 18.51 -16.43
N THR A 200 -0.95 17.37 -17.03
CA THR A 200 -2.03 17.16 -18.01
C THR A 200 -2.94 16.03 -17.54
N ALA A 201 -4.26 16.26 -17.63
CA ALA A 201 -5.23 15.23 -17.33
C ALA A 201 -5.19 14.11 -18.37
N GLN A 202 -5.37 12.88 -17.93
CA GLN A 202 -5.52 11.70 -18.75
C GLN A 202 -6.92 11.11 -18.55
N ALA A 203 -7.26 10.03 -19.28
CA ALA A 203 -8.52 9.31 -19.07
C ALA A 203 -8.65 8.93 -17.60
N SER A 204 -9.76 9.32 -16.99
CA SER A 204 -10.05 9.05 -15.58
C SER A 204 -10.11 7.55 -15.30
N LEU A 205 -9.75 7.15 -14.09
CA LEU A 205 -9.98 5.79 -13.59
C LEU A 205 -11.45 5.40 -13.74
N PRO A 206 -11.75 4.14 -14.07
CA PRO A 206 -13.13 3.65 -14.16
C PRO A 206 -13.94 3.82 -12.85
N GLN A 207 -13.25 3.90 -11.73
CA GLN A 207 -13.84 4.13 -10.41
C GLN A 207 -12.92 4.99 -9.53
N PRO A 208 -13.48 5.87 -8.65
CA PRO A 208 -12.70 6.60 -7.67
C PRO A 208 -11.97 5.62 -6.74
N THR A 209 -10.68 5.83 -6.51
CA THR A 209 -9.92 4.93 -5.66
C THR A 209 -8.79 5.62 -4.90
N SER A 210 -8.58 5.19 -3.67
CA SER A 210 -7.44 5.53 -2.81
C SER A 210 -6.83 4.25 -2.25
N PHE A 211 -5.59 4.31 -1.75
CA PHE A 211 -4.90 3.13 -1.22
C PHE A 211 -4.86 1.94 -2.20
N ALA A 212 -4.86 2.20 -3.50
CA ALA A 212 -4.62 1.18 -4.51
C ALA A 212 -3.12 0.86 -4.59
N ALA A 213 -2.78 -0.26 -5.19
CA ALA A 213 -1.42 -0.56 -5.61
C ALA A 213 -1.29 -0.33 -7.13
N ALA A 214 -0.11 0.11 -7.59
CA ALA A 214 0.13 0.28 -9.01
C ALA A 214 1.54 -0.15 -9.42
N ALA A 215 1.68 -0.66 -10.64
CA ALA A 215 2.95 -1.03 -11.26
C ALA A 215 2.87 -0.89 -12.77
N ILE A 216 4.03 -0.90 -13.43
CA ILE A 216 4.12 -0.92 -14.90
C ILE A 216 4.60 -2.30 -15.35
N ALA A 217 3.90 -2.88 -16.29
CA ALA A 217 4.31 -4.09 -16.99
C ALA A 217 3.87 -4.03 -18.46
N ASN A 218 4.70 -4.51 -19.38
CA ASN A 218 4.40 -4.52 -20.82
C ASN A 218 3.84 -3.17 -21.32
N GLU A 219 4.49 -2.05 -20.94
CA GLU A 219 4.13 -0.67 -21.32
C GLU A 219 2.75 -0.18 -20.87
N HIS A 220 2.06 -0.95 -20.03
CA HIS A 220 0.79 -0.57 -19.43
C HIS A 220 0.97 -0.24 -17.95
N ILE A 221 0.21 0.75 -17.48
CA ILE A 221 0.08 1.06 -16.06
C ILE A 221 -1.07 0.23 -15.49
N TYR A 222 -0.77 -0.64 -14.54
CA TYR A 222 -1.76 -1.41 -13.82
C TYR A 222 -2.10 -0.73 -12.52
N ILE A 223 -3.41 -0.59 -12.22
CA ILE A 223 -3.92 -0.21 -10.90
C ILE A 223 -4.76 -1.36 -10.35
N MET A 224 -4.55 -1.70 -9.08
CA MET A 224 -5.06 -2.93 -8.47
C MET A 224 -5.66 -2.64 -7.10
N GLY A 225 -6.89 -3.10 -6.87
CA GLY A 225 -7.58 -2.96 -5.59
C GLY A 225 -7.76 -1.52 -5.16
N GLY A 226 -7.58 -1.25 -3.87
CA GLY A 226 -7.83 0.04 -3.26
C GLY A 226 -9.24 0.14 -2.68
N ARG A 227 -9.67 1.36 -2.33
CA ARG A 227 -10.98 1.59 -1.73
C ARG A 227 -11.56 2.97 -2.03
N CYS A 228 -12.87 3.09 -1.90
CA CYS A 228 -13.59 4.35 -1.94
C CYS A 228 -14.56 4.40 -0.76
N LYS A 229 -14.47 5.45 0.06
CA LYS A 229 -15.45 5.71 1.11
C LYS A 229 -16.76 6.18 0.49
N GLU A 230 -17.86 5.52 0.81
CA GLU A 230 -19.19 5.86 0.33
C GLU A 230 -19.90 6.87 1.25
N ALA A 231 -21.00 7.44 0.79
CA ALA A 231 -21.77 8.44 1.51
C ALA A 231 -22.30 7.97 2.88
N ASN A 232 -22.53 6.65 3.04
CA ASN A 232 -22.91 6.03 4.31
C ASN A 232 -21.77 5.92 5.33
N GLY A 233 -20.58 6.38 4.95
CA GLY A 233 -19.37 6.32 5.80
C GLY A 233 -18.64 4.98 5.80
N ILE A 234 -19.11 4.00 5.02
CA ILE A 234 -18.49 2.67 4.88
C ILE A 234 -17.74 2.62 3.54
N SER A 235 -16.53 2.08 3.56
CA SER A 235 -15.71 1.98 2.36
C SER A 235 -16.07 0.75 1.53
N LYS A 236 -16.20 0.93 0.23
CA LYS A 236 -16.13 -0.16 -0.74
C LYS A 236 -14.67 -0.48 -1.00
N ILE A 237 -14.24 -1.72 -0.73
CA ILE A 237 -12.89 -2.20 -1.04
C ILE A 237 -12.95 -2.97 -2.35
N TYR A 238 -11.96 -2.74 -3.20
CA TYR A 238 -11.95 -3.23 -4.56
C TYR A 238 -11.06 -4.47 -4.73
N LYS A 239 -11.47 -5.33 -5.67
CA LYS A 239 -10.64 -6.41 -6.24
C LYS A 239 -10.34 -6.18 -7.72
N GLU A 240 -10.96 -5.19 -8.32
CA GLU A 240 -10.81 -4.88 -9.73
C GLU A 240 -9.37 -4.46 -10.03
N VAL A 241 -8.92 -4.84 -11.23
CA VAL A 241 -7.63 -4.51 -11.82
C VAL A 241 -7.89 -3.88 -13.17
N TYR A 242 -7.26 -2.74 -13.39
CA TYR A 242 -7.32 -2.04 -14.68
C TYR A 242 -5.93 -1.79 -15.22
N ALA A 243 -5.77 -1.93 -16.53
CA ALA A 243 -4.57 -1.57 -17.27
C ALA A 243 -4.82 -0.32 -18.11
N PHE A 244 -3.96 0.68 -17.97
CA PHE A 244 -3.98 1.89 -18.78
C PHE A 244 -3.01 1.77 -19.94
N ASN A 245 -3.54 1.86 -21.16
CA ASN A 245 -2.75 2.01 -22.35
C ASN A 245 -2.32 3.47 -22.48
N VAL A 246 -1.01 3.72 -22.34
CA VAL A 246 -0.45 5.08 -22.31
C VAL A 246 -0.56 5.79 -23.67
N GLU A 247 -0.45 5.04 -24.77
CA GLU A 247 -0.52 5.59 -26.12
C GLU A 247 -1.94 6.00 -26.52
N ASN A 248 -2.88 5.10 -26.25
CA ASN A 248 -4.27 5.25 -26.65
C ASN A 248 -5.13 5.96 -25.60
N ASN A 249 -4.57 6.27 -24.42
CA ASN A 249 -5.23 6.99 -23.31
C ASN A 249 -6.56 6.37 -22.91
N PHE A 250 -6.61 5.04 -22.72
CA PHE A 250 -7.81 4.35 -22.27
C PHE A 250 -7.51 3.24 -21.25
N TRP A 251 -8.53 2.88 -20.45
CA TRP A 251 -8.49 1.82 -19.44
C TRP A 251 -9.16 0.55 -19.94
N GLU A 252 -8.53 -0.56 -19.65
CA GLU A 252 -9.06 -1.91 -19.89
C GLU A 252 -9.13 -2.68 -18.57
N GLN A 253 -10.23 -3.36 -18.31
CA GLN A 253 -10.36 -4.24 -17.16
C GLN A 253 -9.58 -5.54 -17.39
N LYS A 254 -8.83 -5.97 -16.39
CA LYS A 254 -8.04 -7.20 -16.38
C LYS A 254 -8.59 -8.18 -15.34
N ALA A 255 -7.99 -9.38 -15.25
CA ALA A 255 -8.38 -10.37 -14.26
C ALA A 255 -8.29 -9.77 -12.84
N SER A 256 -9.39 -9.78 -12.12
CA SER A 256 -9.50 -9.26 -10.76
C SER A 256 -8.60 -10.02 -9.78
N LEU A 257 -8.18 -9.37 -8.72
CA LEU A 257 -7.61 -10.01 -7.52
C LEU A 257 -8.57 -11.10 -7.02
N PRO A 258 -8.05 -12.18 -6.40
CA PRO A 258 -8.90 -13.22 -5.80
C PRO A 258 -9.85 -12.68 -4.72
N GLU A 259 -9.43 -11.66 -3.99
CA GLU A 259 -10.17 -11.03 -2.89
C GLU A 259 -10.08 -9.50 -2.98
N THR A 260 -10.95 -8.81 -2.25
CA THR A 260 -10.86 -7.35 -2.07
C THR A 260 -9.65 -7.00 -1.22
N VAL A 261 -8.83 -6.03 -1.65
CA VAL A 261 -7.63 -5.61 -0.91
C VAL A 261 -7.35 -4.12 -1.12
N SER A 262 -6.99 -3.42 -0.05
CA SER A 262 -6.47 -2.06 -0.08
C SER A 262 -5.11 -1.96 0.61
N ALA A 263 -4.37 -0.88 0.36
CA ALA A 263 -3.08 -0.56 0.97
C ALA A 263 -1.99 -1.64 0.81
N ALA A 264 -2.06 -2.47 -0.22
CA ALA A 264 -1.02 -3.41 -0.62
C ALA A 264 0.11 -2.71 -1.37
N CYS A 265 1.24 -3.41 -1.53
CA CYS A 265 2.32 -2.99 -2.44
C CYS A 265 2.21 -3.71 -3.78
N ALA A 266 2.60 -3.05 -4.87
CA ALA A 266 2.79 -3.69 -6.17
C ALA A 266 4.21 -3.44 -6.68
N LEU A 267 4.84 -4.48 -7.24
CA LEU A 267 6.22 -4.44 -7.69
C LEU A 267 6.37 -5.22 -9.01
N ALA A 268 6.75 -4.53 -10.08
CA ALA A 268 7.12 -5.20 -11.32
C ALA A 268 8.48 -5.90 -11.15
N ILE A 269 8.55 -7.19 -11.49
CA ILE A 269 9.75 -8.02 -11.37
C ILE A 269 10.33 -8.45 -12.73
N GLY A 270 9.92 -7.79 -13.79
CA GLY A 270 10.32 -8.10 -15.17
C GLY A 270 9.44 -9.15 -15.84
N ASN A 271 9.66 -9.36 -17.14
CA ASN A 271 8.96 -10.36 -17.97
C ASN A 271 7.42 -10.26 -17.88
N GLY A 272 6.88 -9.04 -17.77
CA GLY A 272 5.44 -8.82 -17.64
C GLY A 272 4.83 -9.28 -16.32
N LYS A 273 5.63 -9.63 -15.30
CA LYS A 273 5.13 -10.07 -14.00
C LYS A 273 5.12 -8.94 -12.96
N ILE A 274 4.05 -8.91 -12.17
CA ILE A 274 3.86 -7.98 -11.06
C ILE A 274 3.62 -8.81 -9.79
N LEU A 275 4.41 -8.57 -8.74
CA LEU A 275 4.09 -9.06 -7.40
C LEU A 275 3.14 -8.09 -6.72
N PHE A 276 2.11 -8.64 -6.07
CA PHE A 276 1.17 -7.93 -5.22
C PHE A 276 1.35 -8.46 -3.79
N ILE A 277 1.75 -7.59 -2.87
CA ILE A 277 2.29 -7.99 -1.57
C ILE A 277 1.40 -7.44 -0.46
N GLY A 278 0.86 -8.32 0.37
CA GLY A 278 0.14 -7.99 1.59
C GLY A 278 -1.19 -7.27 1.35
N GLY A 279 -1.43 -6.21 2.13
CA GLY A 279 -2.65 -5.39 2.06
C GLY A 279 -3.70 -5.77 3.10
N ASP A 280 -4.71 -4.91 3.22
CA ASP A 280 -5.86 -5.08 4.11
C ASP A 280 -7.07 -5.59 3.31
N LYS A 281 -7.53 -6.80 3.65
CA LYS A 281 -8.72 -7.43 3.04
C LYS A 281 -10.04 -6.80 3.51
N GLY A 282 -9.99 -5.93 4.52
CA GLY A 282 -11.11 -5.10 4.95
C GLY A 282 -12.05 -5.71 5.99
N VAL A 283 -11.82 -6.93 6.45
CA VAL A 283 -12.76 -7.61 7.37
C VAL A 283 -12.97 -6.80 8.65
N VAL A 284 -11.90 -6.61 9.44
CA VAL A 284 -11.97 -5.81 10.68
C VAL A 284 -12.20 -4.33 10.38
N PHE A 285 -11.64 -3.82 9.28
CA PHE A 285 -11.80 -2.43 8.86
C PHE A 285 -13.28 -2.07 8.65
N HIS A 286 -14.06 -2.91 7.95
CA HIS A 286 -15.50 -2.71 7.75
C HIS A 286 -16.28 -2.77 9.07
N GLU A 287 -15.97 -3.71 9.95
CA GLU A 287 -16.62 -3.78 11.27
C GLU A 287 -16.39 -2.49 12.07
N VAL A 288 -15.16 -1.95 12.04
CA VAL A 288 -14.81 -0.69 12.69
C VAL A 288 -15.57 0.50 12.07
N GLU A 289 -15.69 0.56 10.73
CA GLU A 289 -16.47 1.60 10.06
C GLU A 289 -17.97 1.49 10.37
N MET A 290 -18.55 0.30 10.36
CA MET A 290 -19.96 0.08 10.75
C MET A 290 -20.22 0.53 12.19
N LEU A 291 -19.34 0.22 13.13
CA LEU A 291 -19.45 0.68 14.51
C LEU A 291 -19.31 2.21 14.60
N ALA A 292 -18.37 2.80 13.86
CA ALA A 292 -18.21 4.25 13.82
C ALA A 292 -19.47 4.95 13.28
N ALA A 293 -20.09 4.41 12.25
CA ALA A 293 -21.35 4.92 11.71
C ALA A 293 -22.49 4.80 12.74
N LYS A 294 -22.63 3.67 13.45
CA LYS A 294 -23.61 3.49 14.55
C LYS A 294 -23.37 4.48 15.69
N ILE A 295 -22.11 4.69 16.09
CA ILE A 295 -21.73 5.67 17.13
C ILE A 295 -22.13 7.09 16.71
N ALA A 296 -21.94 7.42 15.43
CA ALA A 296 -22.32 8.75 14.91
C ALA A 296 -23.85 8.94 14.87
N ALA A 297 -24.60 7.87 14.56
CA ALA A 297 -26.05 7.93 14.41
C ALA A 297 -26.83 7.91 15.73
N THR A 298 -26.28 7.36 16.82
CA THR A 298 -27.02 7.31 18.11
C THR A 298 -26.83 8.58 18.91
N THR A 299 -27.89 9.00 19.62
CA THR A 299 -27.86 10.10 20.61
C THR A 299 -27.67 9.58 22.05
N ASP A 300 -27.91 8.28 22.30
CA ASP A 300 -27.76 7.67 23.62
C ASP A 300 -26.28 7.57 24.02
N THR A 301 -25.92 8.23 25.12
CA THR A 301 -24.52 8.29 25.58
C THR A 301 -24.01 6.97 26.14
N THR A 302 -24.91 6.12 26.66
CA THR A 302 -24.54 4.79 27.18
C THR A 302 -24.20 3.86 26.01
N ILE A 303 -25.08 3.81 25.01
CA ILE A 303 -24.87 3.03 23.78
C ILE A 303 -23.57 3.52 23.07
N LYS A 304 -23.35 4.83 22.98
CA LYS A 304 -22.10 5.38 22.42
C LYS A 304 -20.86 4.83 23.11
N LYS A 305 -20.86 4.80 24.43
CA LYS A 305 -19.73 4.28 25.22
C LYS A 305 -19.52 2.80 24.96
N GLU A 306 -20.56 1.99 24.98
CA GLU A 306 -20.50 0.55 24.73
C GLU A 306 -19.96 0.24 23.32
N LEU A 307 -20.52 0.86 22.29
CA LEU A 307 -20.07 0.70 20.91
C LEU A 307 -18.61 1.16 20.72
N THR A 308 -18.19 2.23 21.42
CA THR A 308 -16.81 2.71 21.38
C THR A 308 -15.85 1.70 21.99
N VAL A 309 -16.21 1.06 23.10
CA VAL A 309 -15.41 -0.01 23.72
C VAL A 309 -15.28 -1.17 22.77
N VAL A 310 -16.35 -1.63 22.14
CA VAL A 310 -16.31 -2.73 21.15
C VAL A 310 -15.42 -2.36 19.96
N LYS A 311 -15.60 -1.16 19.39
CA LYS A 311 -14.79 -0.67 18.27
C LYS A 311 -13.30 -0.63 18.62
N ASN A 312 -12.95 -0.08 19.76
CA ASN A 312 -11.57 0.03 20.22
C ASN A 312 -10.94 -1.35 20.48
N ASN A 313 -11.74 -2.29 21.01
CA ASN A 313 -11.28 -3.66 21.22
C ASN A 313 -10.97 -4.38 19.89
N LEU A 314 -11.80 -4.23 18.84
CA LEU A 314 -11.52 -4.74 17.50
C LEU A 314 -10.19 -4.22 16.94
N GLN A 315 -9.93 -2.92 17.10
CA GLN A 315 -8.66 -2.32 16.67
C GLN A 315 -7.46 -2.86 17.46
N LYS A 316 -7.61 -3.00 18.78
CA LYS A 316 -6.58 -3.51 19.67
C LYS A 316 -6.23 -4.98 19.39
N THR A 317 -7.25 -5.81 19.14
CA THR A 317 -7.10 -7.24 18.88
C THR A 317 -6.94 -7.59 17.41
N HIS A 318 -6.74 -6.58 16.54
CA HIS A 318 -6.58 -6.79 15.11
C HIS A 318 -5.50 -7.85 14.81
N PRO A 319 -5.79 -8.86 13.96
CA PRO A 319 -4.86 -9.98 13.73
C PRO A 319 -3.61 -9.59 12.93
N GLY A 320 -3.57 -8.39 12.36
CA GLY A 320 -2.60 -7.95 11.37
C GLY A 320 -3.17 -8.00 9.95
N PHE A 321 -2.35 -7.69 8.97
CA PHE A 321 -2.73 -7.62 7.56
C PHE A 321 -2.36 -8.89 6.80
N SER A 322 -2.83 -9.03 5.54
CA SER A 322 -2.55 -10.20 4.71
C SER A 322 -1.06 -10.41 4.51
N LYS A 323 -0.64 -11.65 4.63
CA LYS A 323 0.74 -12.08 4.36
C LYS A 323 0.93 -12.64 2.95
N ASP A 324 -0.12 -12.67 2.16
CA ASP A 324 -0.08 -13.25 0.82
C ASP A 324 0.79 -12.41 -0.11
N VAL A 325 1.58 -13.08 -0.92
CA VAL A 325 2.26 -12.52 -2.07
C VAL A 325 1.71 -13.23 -3.30
N LEU A 326 1.04 -12.47 -4.16
CA LEU A 326 0.48 -12.96 -5.41
C LEU A 326 1.34 -12.50 -6.58
N ALA A 327 1.43 -13.30 -7.62
CA ALA A 327 1.98 -12.90 -8.90
C ALA A 327 0.87 -12.72 -9.93
N TYR A 328 0.91 -11.60 -10.64
CA TYR A 328 0.10 -11.35 -11.83
C TYR A 328 0.99 -11.46 -13.05
N ASP A 329 0.59 -12.32 -13.97
CA ASP A 329 1.21 -12.44 -15.30
C ASP A 329 0.38 -11.61 -16.29
N ALA A 330 0.95 -10.49 -16.74
CA ALA A 330 0.26 -9.55 -17.62
C ALA A 330 0.02 -10.12 -19.04
N SER A 331 0.86 -11.07 -19.49
CA SER A 331 0.73 -11.70 -20.80
C SER A 331 -0.38 -12.74 -20.81
N LEU A 332 -0.55 -13.47 -19.70
CA LEU A 332 -1.59 -14.48 -19.52
C LEU A 332 -2.88 -13.91 -18.90
N ASN A 333 -2.87 -12.67 -18.43
CA ASN A 333 -3.95 -12.04 -17.65
C ASN A 333 -4.40 -12.94 -16.49
N LYS A 334 -3.46 -13.44 -15.68
CA LYS A 334 -3.73 -14.45 -14.65
C LYS A 334 -3.00 -14.19 -13.36
N TRP A 335 -3.68 -14.44 -12.24
CA TRP A 335 -3.12 -14.45 -10.89
C TRP A 335 -2.69 -15.84 -10.46
N SER A 336 -1.59 -15.93 -9.71
CA SER A 336 -1.15 -17.13 -9.00
C SER A 336 -0.62 -16.80 -7.61
N PRO A 337 -0.75 -17.71 -6.63
CA PRO A 337 -0.02 -17.60 -5.37
C PRO A 337 1.49 -17.69 -5.63
N TYR A 338 2.25 -16.75 -5.05
CA TYR A 338 3.70 -16.69 -5.26
C TYR A 338 4.48 -17.07 -4.02
N ALA A 339 4.18 -16.42 -2.88
CA ALA A 339 4.84 -16.64 -1.58
C ALA A 339 3.94 -16.19 -0.43
N GLN A 340 4.45 -16.33 0.80
CA GLN A 340 3.90 -15.67 1.99
C GLN A 340 4.99 -14.95 2.78
N LEU A 341 4.62 -13.82 3.40
CA LEU A 341 5.50 -13.11 4.32
C LEU A 341 5.62 -13.90 5.63
N SER A 342 6.85 -14.15 6.08
CA SER A 342 7.14 -14.86 7.34
C SER A 342 7.03 -13.96 8.58
N PHE A 343 6.66 -12.67 8.40
CA PHE A 343 6.56 -11.65 9.44
C PHE A 343 5.21 -10.91 9.38
N ALA A 344 4.97 -10.00 10.33
CA ALA A 344 3.80 -9.13 10.31
C ALA A 344 3.84 -8.22 9.07
N ALA A 345 2.88 -8.41 8.17
CA ALA A 345 2.83 -7.71 6.88
C ALA A 345 2.62 -6.21 7.08
N PRO A 346 3.49 -5.34 6.57
CA PRO A 346 3.24 -3.92 6.59
C PRO A 346 2.30 -3.50 5.46
N VAL A 347 1.44 -2.53 5.75
CA VAL A 347 0.64 -1.78 4.78
C VAL A 347 1.05 -0.31 4.79
N THR A 348 0.49 0.49 3.90
CA THR A 348 0.83 1.93 3.78
C THR A 348 2.33 2.18 3.65
N THR A 349 2.97 1.33 2.88
CA THR A 349 4.37 1.41 2.43
C THR A 349 4.43 0.97 0.97
N ASN A 350 5.62 0.93 0.37
CA ASN A 350 5.84 0.34 -0.94
C ASN A 350 7.03 -0.63 -0.88
N ALA A 351 7.08 -1.54 -1.84
CA ALA A 351 8.24 -2.37 -2.12
C ALA A 351 8.97 -1.86 -3.36
N PHE A 352 10.27 -2.05 -3.43
CA PHE A 352 11.06 -1.72 -4.62
C PHE A 352 12.19 -2.72 -4.82
N LEU A 353 12.69 -2.80 -6.07
CA LEU A 353 13.85 -3.60 -6.43
C LEU A 353 15.13 -2.77 -6.32
N PHE A 354 16.13 -3.34 -5.66
CA PHE A 354 17.47 -2.76 -5.59
C PHE A 354 18.52 -3.89 -5.57
N ASN A 355 19.45 -3.86 -6.51
CA ASN A 355 20.49 -4.89 -6.66
C ASN A 355 19.92 -6.32 -6.65
N HIS A 356 18.89 -6.58 -7.45
CA HIS A 356 18.17 -7.86 -7.55
C HIS A 356 17.50 -8.34 -6.26
N LYS A 357 17.30 -7.46 -5.28
CA LYS A 357 16.63 -7.74 -4.02
C LYS A 357 15.35 -6.95 -3.90
N ILE A 358 14.34 -7.54 -3.28
CA ILE A 358 13.11 -6.85 -2.91
C ILE A 358 13.34 -6.19 -1.56
N ILE A 359 13.17 -4.88 -1.50
CA ILE A 359 13.23 -4.12 -0.25
C ILE A 359 11.80 -3.77 0.15
N LEU A 360 11.41 -4.16 1.36
CA LEU A 360 10.13 -3.84 1.98
C LEU A 360 10.38 -3.18 3.34
N PRO A 361 10.41 -1.84 3.39
CA PRO A 361 10.73 -1.13 4.61
C PRO A 361 9.48 -0.72 5.36
N VAL A 362 9.58 -0.61 6.68
CA VAL A 362 8.64 0.04 7.60
C VAL A 362 7.16 -0.22 7.26
N GLY A 363 6.24 0.62 7.71
CA GLY A 363 4.80 0.52 7.43
C GLY A 363 3.98 0.16 8.67
N GLU A 364 2.67 0.16 8.50
CA GLU A 364 1.70 -0.17 9.55
C GLU A 364 1.45 -1.68 9.56
N ILE A 365 1.62 -2.33 10.72
CA ILE A 365 1.45 -3.79 10.87
C ILE A 365 0.14 -4.19 11.58
N LYS A 366 -0.47 -3.23 12.28
CA LYS A 366 -1.81 -3.24 12.86
C LYS A 366 -2.32 -1.82 12.92
N PRO A 367 -3.63 -1.55 13.03
CA PRO A 367 -4.13 -0.19 13.18
C PRO A 367 -3.36 0.59 14.25
N GLY A 368 -2.80 1.74 13.89
CA GLY A 368 -2.01 2.57 14.80
C GLY A 368 -0.60 2.09 15.13
N ILE A 369 -0.21 0.85 14.82
CA ILE A 369 1.09 0.26 15.17
C ILE A 369 1.97 0.16 13.92
N ARG A 370 3.15 0.77 13.95
CA ARG A 370 4.13 0.76 12.86
C ARG A 370 5.30 -0.16 13.19
N THR A 371 5.99 -0.61 12.14
CA THR A 371 7.25 -1.35 12.27
C THR A 371 8.43 -0.47 11.89
N PRO A 372 9.53 -0.48 12.66
CA PRO A 372 10.76 0.23 12.29
C PRO A 372 11.69 -0.60 11.40
N TYR A 373 11.36 -1.84 11.10
CA TYR A 373 12.25 -2.78 10.43
C TYR A 373 12.24 -2.62 8.92
N ILE A 374 13.42 -2.88 8.31
CA ILE A 374 13.62 -2.96 6.87
C ILE A 374 13.88 -4.43 6.54
N ARG A 375 13.09 -4.98 5.63
CA ARG A 375 13.19 -6.35 5.14
C ARG A 375 13.82 -6.38 3.75
N VAL A 376 14.70 -7.35 3.55
CA VAL A 376 15.35 -7.60 2.26
C VAL A 376 15.22 -9.06 1.90
#